data_854f97416de204cbc06ace49f56c269f
#
_entry.id   854f97416de204cbc06ace49f56c269f
#
_cell.length_a   1.000
_cell.length_b   1.000
_cell.length_c   1.000
_cell.angle_alpha   90.00
_cell.angle_beta   90.00
_cell.angle_gamma   90.00
#
_symmetry.space_group_name_H-M   'P 1'
#
loop_
_entity.id
_entity.type
_entity.pdbx_description
1 polymer ?
#
loop_
_entity_poly.entity_id
_entity_poly.type
_entity_poly.pdbx_seq_one_letter_code
_entity_poly.pdbx_strand_id
1 'polypeptide(L)'
;EAYLDIAKKAYADHNGPDRILEAWVIGILDDYDPVVKYVFTKELERKGARLAESIIADAEYSGKDPPTVNYPPIKQDFTRGLNYVTRQTDQFAITVEDKTVIRAFKDNGYKKIKWHTQNDEKVCKECEERNGKIYPIDKIPTKHPNCRCYFTPEKA
;
A
#
# COMPACT_ATOMS: atom_id res chain seq x y z
N GLU A 1 -14.07 5.00 5.49
CA GLU A 1 -14.29 4.28 6.77
C GLU A 1 -13.15 3.32 7.07
N ALA A 2 -12.86 2.30 6.24
CA ALA A 2 -11.85 1.27 6.54
C ALA A 2 -10.46 1.82 6.94
N TYR A 3 -9.95 2.82 6.25
CA TYR A 3 -8.65 3.43 6.58
C TYR A 3 -8.68 4.23 7.89
N LEU A 4 -9.82 4.81 8.23
CA LEU A 4 -10.02 5.48 9.51
C LEU A 4 -10.01 4.47 10.67
N ASP A 5 -10.60 3.30 10.48
CA ASP A 5 -10.59 2.22 11.48
C ASP A 5 -9.18 1.65 11.68
N ILE A 6 -8.42 1.45 10.59
CA ILE A 6 -7.00 1.08 10.66
C ILE A 6 -6.22 2.11 11.47
N ALA A 7 -6.38 3.40 11.18
CA ALA A 7 -5.70 4.46 11.88
C ALA A 7 -6.09 4.53 13.36
N LYS A 8 -7.38 4.47 13.69
CA LYS A 8 -7.86 4.46 15.09
C LYS A 8 -7.26 3.31 15.88
N LYS A 9 -7.26 2.11 15.30
CA LYS A 9 -6.67 0.93 15.93
C LYS A 9 -5.17 1.09 16.14
N ALA A 10 -4.42 1.43 15.10
CA ALA A 10 -2.97 1.61 15.18
C ALA A 10 -2.58 2.70 16.21
N TYR A 11 -3.36 3.78 16.31
CA TYR A 11 -3.12 4.86 17.25
C TYR A 11 -3.36 4.42 18.70
N ALA A 12 -4.44 3.70 18.95
CA ALA A 12 -4.79 3.15 20.27
C ALA A 12 -3.76 2.09 20.71
N ASP A 13 -3.37 1.18 19.84
CA ASP A 13 -2.38 0.13 20.10
C ASP A 13 -1.00 0.70 20.51
N HIS A 14 -0.71 1.96 20.13
CA HIS A 14 0.52 2.68 20.47
C HIS A 14 0.33 3.81 21.48
N ASN A 15 -0.74 3.73 22.30
CA ASN A 15 -1.06 4.67 23.38
C ASN A 15 -1.18 6.15 22.93
N GLY A 16 -1.61 6.38 21.70
CA GLY A 16 -1.88 7.73 21.22
C GLY A 16 -3.05 8.38 21.97
N PRO A 17 -2.99 9.68 22.32
CA PRO A 17 -4.12 10.39 22.91
C PRO A 17 -5.26 10.60 21.90
N ASP A 18 -6.49 10.31 22.27
CA ASP A 18 -7.70 10.26 21.43
C ASP A 18 -8.10 11.55 20.67
N ARG A 19 -7.23 12.55 20.61
CA ARG A 19 -7.59 13.86 20.07
C ARG A 19 -7.10 14.07 18.63
N ILE A 20 -8.01 14.48 17.75
CA ILE A 20 -7.74 15.01 16.39
C ILE A 20 -7.42 13.94 15.32
N LEU A 21 -7.53 12.66 15.62
CA LEU A 21 -7.11 11.60 14.68
C LEU A 21 -7.88 11.64 13.36
N GLU A 22 -9.18 11.91 13.39
CA GLU A 22 -10.04 11.84 12.20
C GLU A 22 -9.67 12.90 11.15
N ALA A 23 -9.57 14.17 11.53
CA ALA A 23 -9.19 15.24 10.61
C ALA A 23 -7.78 15.05 10.05
N TRP A 24 -6.86 14.50 10.87
CA TRP A 24 -5.51 14.22 10.44
C TRP A 24 -5.45 13.02 9.46
N VAL A 25 -6.25 11.98 9.67
CA VAL A 25 -6.37 10.84 8.73
C VAL A 25 -6.98 11.31 7.41
N ILE A 26 -8.00 12.18 7.47
CA ILE A 26 -8.57 12.79 6.26
C ILE A 26 -7.47 13.55 5.49
N GLY A 27 -6.63 14.34 6.18
CA GLY A 27 -5.48 15.01 5.54
C GLY A 27 -4.50 14.05 4.85
N ILE A 28 -4.22 12.87 5.46
CA ILE A 28 -3.41 11.85 4.78
C ILE A 28 -4.12 11.33 3.52
N LEU A 29 -5.43 11.12 3.58
CA LEU A 29 -6.22 10.67 2.44
C LEU A 29 -6.19 11.71 1.31
N ASP A 30 -6.31 12.97 1.64
CA ASP A 30 -6.26 14.09 0.67
C ASP A 30 -4.87 14.17 -0.01
N ASP A 31 -3.79 13.99 0.74
CA ASP A 31 -2.42 13.94 0.20
C ASP A 31 -2.23 12.78 -0.81
N TYR A 32 -2.95 11.68 -0.61
CA TYR A 32 -2.90 10.51 -1.50
C TYR A 32 -3.94 10.52 -2.62
N ASP A 33 -4.92 11.44 -2.59
CA ASP A 33 -5.97 11.53 -3.60
C ASP A 33 -5.43 11.58 -5.05
N PRO A 34 -4.36 12.32 -5.38
CA PRO A 34 -3.76 12.31 -6.72
C PRO A 34 -3.27 10.91 -7.13
N VAL A 35 -2.67 10.15 -6.21
CA VAL A 35 -2.16 8.78 -6.47
C VAL A 35 -3.33 7.82 -6.67
N VAL A 36 -4.34 7.90 -5.80
CA VAL A 36 -5.56 7.09 -5.88
C VAL A 36 -6.28 7.38 -7.19
N LYS A 37 -6.49 8.64 -7.55
CA LYS A 37 -7.07 9.04 -8.83
C LYS A 37 -6.29 8.49 -10.01
N TYR A 38 -4.97 8.63 -10.02
CA TYR A 38 -4.13 8.10 -11.10
C TYR A 38 -4.28 6.59 -11.25
N VAL A 39 -4.21 5.83 -10.15
CA VAL A 39 -4.34 4.36 -10.16
C VAL A 39 -5.71 3.93 -10.65
N PHE A 40 -6.78 4.51 -10.09
CA PHE A 40 -8.16 4.09 -10.40
C PHE A 40 -8.73 4.68 -11.70
N THR A 41 -8.14 5.72 -12.25
CA THR A 41 -8.54 6.24 -13.56
C THR A 41 -7.58 5.79 -14.65
N LYS A 42 -6.34 6.26 -14.64
CA LYS A 42 -5.40 6.05 -15.75
C LYS A 42 -4.88 4.62 -15.86
N GLU A 43 -4.52 4.00 -14.74
CA GLU A 43 -3.98 2.63 -14.77
C GLU A 43 -5.08 1.59 -15.03
N LEU A 44 -6.28 1.76 -14.49
CA LEU A 44 -7.40 0.87 -14.80
C LEU A 44 -7.89 1.04 -16.23
N GLU A 45 -8.00 2.27 -16.74
CA GLU A 45 -8.31 2.55 -18.16
C GLU A 45 -7.30 1.84 -19.09
N ARG A 46 -5.99 2.02 -18.82
CA ARG A 46 -4.93 1.40 -19.60
C ARG A 46 -4.99 -0.13 -19.57
N LYS A 47 -5.25 -0.72 -18.40
CA LYS A 47 -5.39 -2.18 -18.26
C LYS A 47 -6.68 -2.70 -18.91
N GLY A 48 -7.77 -1.96 -18.80
CA GLY A 48 -9.02 -2.27 -19.48
C GLY A 48 -8.89 -2.23 -21.01
N ALA A 49 -8.21 -1.21 -21.55
CA ALA A 49 -7.92 -1.10 -22.98
C ALA A 49 -7.10 -2.30 -23.47
N ARG A 50 -6.02 -2.68 -22.78
CA ARG A 50 -5.21 -3.86 -23.12
C ARG A 50 -6.02 -5.16 -23.10
N LEU A 51 -6.89 -5.32 -22.11
CA LEU A 51 -7.77 -6.48 -22.03
C LEU A 51 -8.73 -6.51 -23.22
N ALA A 52 -9.32 -5.38 -23.58
CA ALA A 52 -10.20 -5.27 -24.74
C ALA A 52 -9.46 -5.60 -26.06
N GLU A 53 -8.25 -5.06 -26.25
CA GLU A 53 -7.38 -5.38 -27.38
C GLU A 53 -7.06 -6.88 -27.45
N SER A 54 -6.76 -7.51 -26.32
CA SER A 54 -6.50 -8.96 -26.25
C SER A 54 -7.74 -9.79 -26.64
N ILE A 55 -8.94 -9.36 -26.25
CA ILE A 55 -10.18 -10.03 -26.59
C ILE A 55 -10.45 -9.90 -28.10
N ILE A 56 -10.29 -8.71 -28.65
CA ILE A 56 -10.51 -8.44 -30.09
C ILE A 56 -9.51 -9.26 -30.93
N ALA A 57 -8.24 -9.21 -30.61
CA ALA A 57 -7.19 -9.93 -31.34
C ALA A 57 -7.42 -11.45 -31.29
N ASP A 58 -7.86 -12.01 -30.16
CA ASP A 58 -8.16 -13.43 -30.06
C ASP A 58 -9.41 -13.81 -30.86
N ALA A 59 -10.43 -12.97 -30.87
CA ALA A 59 -11.63 -13.16 -31.68
C ALA A 59 -11.36 -13.11 -33.20
N GLU A 60 -10.51 -12.19 -33.65
CA GLU A 60 -10.07 -12.05 -35.03
C GLU A 60 -9.23 -13.25 -35.49
N TYR A 61 -8.27 -13.68 -34.63
CA TYR A 61 -7.38 -14.79 -34.94
C TYR A 61 -8.10 -16.15 -34.99
N SER A 62 -9.15 -16.33 -34.19
CA SER A 62 -9.87 -17.60 -34.12
C SER A 62 -10.56 -17.99 -35.44
N GLY A 63 -10.86 -17.03 -36.32
CA GLY A 63 -11.48 -17.26 -37.63
C GLY A 63 -12.80 -18.05 -37.59
N LYS A 64 -13.39 -18.22 -36.41
CA LYS A 64 -14.59 -18.99 -36.14
C LYS A 64 -15.80 -18.08 -36.02
N ASP A 65 -16.91 -18.53 -36.55
CA ASP A 65 -18.17 -17.84 -36.41
C ASP A 65 -19.19 -18.73 -35.65
N PRO A 66 -19.59 -18.38 -34.43
CA PRO A 66 -19.14 -17.21 -33.65
C PRO A 66 -17.70 -17.36 -33.16
N PRO A 67 -16.98 -16.25 -32.97
CA PRO A 67 -15.59 -16.30 -32.48
C PRO A 67 -15.55 -16.91 -31.06
N THR A 68 -14.68 -17.89 -30.89
CA THR A 68 -14.46 -18.49 -29.57
C THR A 68 -13.36 -17.74 -28.88
N VAL A 69 -13.68 -17.13 -27.74
CA VAL A 69 -12.72 -16.38 -26.93
C VAL A 69 -11.74 -17.33 -26.23
N ASN A 70 -10.44 -17.06 -26.36
CA ASN A 70 -9.41 -17.81 -25.65
C ASN A 70 -9.35 -17.40 -24.16
N TYR A 71 -10.11 -18.07 -23.34
CA TYR A 71 -10.28 -17.75 -21.92
C TYR A 71 -8.99 -17.67 -21.10
N PRO A 72 -7.97 -18.54 -21.26
CA PRO A 72 -6.80 -18.53 -20.40
C PRO A 72 -5.97 -17.22 -20.42
N PRO A 73 -5.60 -16.63 -21.60
CA PRO A 73 -4.89 -15.36 -21.64
C PRO A 73 -5.71 -14.20 -21.05
N ILE A 74 -6.99 -14.11 -21.39
CA ILE A 74 -7.90 -13.08 -20.90
C ILE A 74 -8.04 -13.15 -19.38
N LYS A 75 -8.22 -14.35 -18.82
CA LYS A 75 -8.27 -14.58 -17.39
C LYS A 75 -6.96 -14.14 -16.71
N GLN A 76 -5.82 -14.42 -17.34
CA GLN A 76 -4.51 -14.02 -16.81
C GLN A 76 -4.37 -12.50 -16.75
N ASP A 77 -4.74 -11.78 -17.79
CA ASP A 77 -4.65 -10.31 -17.84
C ASP A 77 -5.59 -9.64 -16.84
N PHE A 78 -6.81 -10.17 -16.71
CA PHE A 78 -7.76 -9.72 -15.71
C PHE A 78 -7.21 -9.94 -14.28
N THR A 79 -6.66 -11.13 -14.00
CA THR A 79 -6.04 -11.45 -12.70
C THR A 79 -4.86 -10.54 -12.39
N ARG A 80 -4.01 -10.23 -13.37
CA ARG A 80 -2.90 -9.28 -13.23
C ARG A 80 -3.40 -7.88 -12.90
N GLY A 81 -4.50 -7.44 -13.52
CA GLY A 81 -5.15 -6.16 -13.24
C GLY A 81 -5.65 -6.08 -11.80
N LEU A 82 -6.41 -7.09 -11.37
CA LEU A 82 -6.91 -7.18 -9.98
C LEU A 82 -5.77 -7.20 -8.96
N ASN A 83 -4.75 -8.03 -9.17
CA ASN A 83 -3.59 -8.11 -8.28
C ASN A 83 -2.82 -6.77 -8.18
N TYR A 84 -2.82 -5.98 -9.26
CA TYR A 84 -2.24 -4.65 -9.22
C TYR A 84 -3.03 -3.71 -8.30
N VAL A 85 -4.36 -3.66 -8.47
CA VAL A 85 -5.24 -2.82 -7.62
C VAL A 85 -5.14 -3.23 -6.16
N THR A 86 -5.23 -4.54 -5.88
CA THR A 86 -5.09 -5.06 -4.50
C THR A 86 -3.78 -4.61 -3.87
N ARG A 87 -2.65 -4.77 -4.57
CA ARG A 87 -1.35 -4.32 -4.05
C ARG A 87 -1.27 -2.82 -3.77
N GLN A 88 -1.92 -1.99 -4.59
CA GLN A 88 -1.97 -0.54 -4.33
C GLN A 88 -2.81 -0.22 -3.10
N THR A 89 -3.94 -0.91 -2.94
CA THR A 89 -4.81 -0.75 -1.77
C THR A 89 -4.11 -1.18 -0.48
N ASP A 90 -3.43 -2.32 -0.50
CA ASP A 90 -2.66 -2.83 0.65
C ASP A 90 -1.51 -1.89 1.01
N GLN A 91 -0.78 -1.38 0.01
CA GLN A 91 0.29 -0.41 0.23
C GLN A 91 -0.24 0.88 0.85
N PHE A 92 -1.41 1.30 0.46
CA PHE A 92 -2.03 2.49 1.04
C PHE A 92 -2.43 2.26 2.50
N ALA A 93 -3.02 1.09 2.82
CA ALA A 93 -3.33 0.71 4.19
C ALA A 93 -2.09 0.72 5.10
N ILE A 94 -1.00 0.09 4.64
CA ILE A 94 0.30 0.09 5.34
C ILE A 94 0.81 1.52 5.57
N THR A 95 0.66 2.40 4.59
CA THR A 95 1.11 3.79 4.73
C THR A 95 0.30 4.56 5.76
N VAL A 96 -1.01 4.37 5.81
CA VAL A 96 -1.89 4.98 6.82
C VAL A 96 -1.51 4.47 8.20
N GLU A 97 -1.34 3.16 8.35
CA GLU A 97 -0.91 2.54 9.61
C GLU A 97 0.43 3.11 10.08
N ASP A 98 1.47 3.09 9.25
CA ASP A 98 2.81 3.57 9.59
C ASP A 98 2.82 5.05 10.00
N LYS A 99 2.16 5.91 9.24
CA LYS A 99 2.06 7.33 9.57
C LYS A 99 1.35 7.53 10.92
N THR A 100 0.34 6.72 11.20
CA THR A 100 -0.42 6.78 12.45
C THR A 100 0.41 6.31 13.64
N VAL A 101 1.17 5.23 13.50
CA VAL A 101 2.10 4.75 14.53
C VAL A 101 3.16 5.80 14.84
N ILE A 102 3.76 6.39 13.81
CA ILE A 102 4.74 7.47 13.96
C ILE A 102 4.11 8.69 14.66
N ARG A 103 2.87 9.02 14.34
CA ARG A 103 2.15 10.10 15.00
C ARG A 103 1.92 9.80 16.47
N ALA A 104 1.48 8.58 16.83
CA ALA A 104 1.32 8.18 18.22
C ALA A 104 2.64 8.30 19.00
N PHE A 105 3.77 7.89 18.42
CA PHE A 105 5.09 8.06 19.05
C PHE A 105 5.45 9.53 19.24
N LYS A 106 5.20 10.40 18.27
CA LYS A 106 5.43 11.86 18.41
C LYS A 106 4.58 12.45 19.52
N ASP A 107 3.30 12.12 19.58
CA ASP A 107 2.38 12.64 20.58
C ASP A 107 2.73 12.15 22.00
N ASN A 108 3.38 11.01 22.10
CA ASN A 108 3.99 10.50 23.34
C ASN A 108 5.39 11.06 23.64
N GLY A 109 5.89 12.01 22.86
CA GLY A 109 7.15 12.71 23.07
C GLY A 109 8.42 11.99 22.61
N TYR A 110 8.28 10.86 21.90
CA TYR A 110 9.44 10.17 21.33
C TYR A 110 10.00 10.96 20.14
N LYS A 111 11.34 11.00 20.05
CA LYS A 111 12.08 11.70 18.99
C LYS A 111 12.78 10.76 18.02
N LYS A 112 12.85 9.49 18.35
CA LYS A 112 13.53 8.45 17.58
C LYS A 112 12.68 7.19 17.49
N ILE A 113 12.88 6.43 16.43
CA ILE A 113 12.31 5.10 16.25
C ILE A 113 13.42 4.12 15.91
N LYS A 114 13.18 2.86 16.22
CA LYS A 114 14.02 1.74 15.78
C LYS A 114 13.28 0.94 14.72
N TRP A 115 13.98 0.63 13.63
CA TRP A 115 13.46 -0.17 12.53
C TRP A 115 13.62 -1.65 12.83
N HIS A 116 12.57 -2.42 12.61
CA HIS A 116 12.58 -3.87 12.78
C HIS A 116 12.07 -4.57 11.53
N THR A 117 12.68 -5.72 11.20
CA THR A 117 12.18 -6.65 10.19
C THR A 117 11.49 -7.83 10.85
N GLN A 118 10.78 -8.63 10.06
CA GLN A 118 10.18 -9.89 10.54
C GLN A 118 11.22 -11.01 10.72
N ASN A 119 12.47 -10.79 10.33
CA ASN A 119 13.58 -11.74 10.43
C ASN A 119 13.27 -13.12 9.79
N ASP A 120 12.54 -13.10 8.68
CA ASP A 120 12.21 -14.28 7.89
C ASP A 120 12.85 -14.23 6.49
N GLU A 121 12.78 -15.31 5.75
CA GLU A 121 13.33 -15.47 4.40
C GLU A 121 12.75 -14.49 3.34
N LYS A 122 11.64 -13.82 3.67
CA LYS A 122 10.98 -12.85 2.78
C LYS A 122 11.45 -11.41 3.02
N VAL A 123 12.40 -11.20 3.92
CA VAL A 123 13.01 -9.88 4.16
C VAL A 123 13.93 -9.55 2.98
N CYS A 124 13.72 -8.41 2.35
CA CYS A 124 14.62 -7.96 1.29
C CYS A 124 15.92 -7.40 1.88
N LYS A 125 16.99 -7.41 1.07
CA LYS A 125 18.32 -6.95 1.48
C LYS A 125 18.32 -5.52 2.05
N GLU A 126 17.57 -4.61 1.44
CA GLU A 126 17.46 -3.23 1.90
C GLU A 126 16.83 -3.13 3.30
N CYS A 127 15.78 -3.91 3.56
CA CYS A 127 15.15 -3.99 4.88
C CYS A 127 16.06 -4.65 5.91
N GLU A 128 16.80 -5.69 5.52
CA GLU A 128 17.79 -6.35 6.39
C GLU A 128 18.87 -5.38 6.83
N GLU A 129 19.41 -4.57 5.91
CA GLU A 129 20.38 -3.53 6.22
C GLU A 129 19.85 -2.44 7.15
N ARG A 130 18.54 -2.22 7.21
CA ARG A 130 17.88 -1.26 8.10
C ARG A 130 17.53 -1.85 9.47
N ASN A 131 17.52 -3.16 9.60
CA ASN A 131 17.12 -3.84 10.83
C ASN A 131 17.96 -3.38 12.03
N GLY A 132 17.30 -3.01 13.10
CA GLY A 132 17.96 -2.53 14.32
C GLY A 132 18.48 -1.09 14.26
N LYS A 133 18.46 -0.42 13.11
CA LYS A 133 18.89 0.97 13.00
C LYS A 133 17.89 1.94 13.63
N ILE A 134 18.42 2.98 14.22
CA ILE A 134 17.67 4.06 14.87
C ILE A 134 17.62 5.26 13.93
N TYR A 135 16.43 5.81 13.75
CA TYR A 135 16.18 6.98 12.91
C TYR A 135 15.51 8.10 13.71
N PRO A 136 15.84 9.37 13.42
CA PRO A 136 15.02 10.48 13.88
C PRO A 136 13.60 10.35 13.32
N ILE A 137 12.60 10.62 14.13
CA ILE A 137 11.19 10.41 13.78
C ILE A 137 10.72 11.22 12.55
N ASP A 138 11.43 12.29 12.23
CA ASP A 138 11.16 13.15 11.06
C ASP A 138 11.97 12.76 9.81
N LYS A 139 12.86 11.74 9.93
CA LYS A 139 13.77 11.31 8.85
C LYS A 139 13.75 9.79 8.67
N ILE A 140 12.59 9.19 8.80
CA ILE A 140 12.42 7.75 8.62
C ILE A 140 12.45 7.43 7.11
N PRO A 141 13.26 6.46 6.66
CA PRO A 141 13.25 6.04 5.26
C PRO A 141 11.87 5.49 4.86
N THR A 142 11.47 5.75 3.62
CA THR A 142 10.22 5.21 3.06
C THR A 142 10.30 3.69 2.96
N LYS A 143 9.22 3.00 3.31
CA LYS A 143 9.06 1.58 3.06
C LYS A 143 8.78 1.31 1.58
N HIS A 144 9.33 0.22 1.06
CA HIS A 144 8.98 -0.25 -0.28
C HIS A 144 7.61 -0.94 -0.29
N PRO A 145 6.96 -1.13 -1.45
CA PRO A 145 5.70 -1.86 -1.54
C PRO A 145 5.77 -3.27 -0.92
N ASN A 146 4.72 -3.65 -0.20
CA ASN A 146 4.61 -4.93 0.53
C ASN A 146 5.68 -5.13 1.63
N CYS A 147 6.24 -4.04 2.16
CA CYS A 147 7.15 -4.09 3.29
C CYS A 147 6.41 -4.50 4.57
N ARG A 148 6.96 -5.48 5.28
CA ARG A 148 6.41 -6.00 6.55
C ARG A 148 7.20 -5.53 7.77
N CYS A 149 8.12 -4.57 7.60
CA CYS A 149 8.87 -3.97 8.68
C CYS A 149 7.94 -3.15 9.59
N TYR A 150 8.34 -3.00 10.84
CA TYR A 150 7.61 -2.21 11.82
C TYR A 150 8.56 -1.32 12.62
N PHE A 151 7.99 -0.41 13.37
CA PHE A 151 8.75 0.55 14.17
C PHE A 151 8.46 0.38 15.67
N THR A 152 9.48 0.57 16.49
CA THR A 152 9.30 0.75 17.93
C THR A 152 9.84 2.12 18.35
N PRO A 153 9.24 2.75 19.37
CA PRO A 153 9.75 4.02 19.87
C PRO A 153 11.09 3.80 20.59
N GLU A 154 12.02 4.74 20.40
CA GLU A 154 13.31 4.70 21.07
C GLU A 154 13.44 5.91 21.99
N LYS A 155 13.91 5.67 23.23
CA LYS A 155 14.14 6.75 24.19
C LYS A 155 15.31 7.62 23.72
N ALA A 156 15.25 8.89 24.04
CA ALA A 156 16.29 9.86 23.68
C ALA A 156 17.62 9.57 24.35
#